data_9ceb17ac640d900edb618deb64c96f8f
#
_entry.id   9ceb17ac640d900edb618deb64c96f8f
#
_cell.length_a   1.000
_cell.length_b   1.000
_cell.length_c   1.000
_cell.angle_alpha   90.00
_cell.angle_beta   90.00
_cell.angle_gamma   90.00
#
_symmetry.space_group_name_H-M   'P 1'
#
loop_
_entity.id
_entity.type
_entity.pdbx_description
1 polymer ?
#
loop_
_entity_poly.entity_id
_entity_poly.type
_entity_poly.pdbx_seq_one_letter_code
_entity_poly.pdbx_strand_id
1 'polypeptide(L)'
;MKGFARVRTIAALALAPMLAASGSPSLFSQVQPGLWQVDRQGAPPVRLCLANVSALAQFEHRRASCSRTLIRDSGAAATIRYSCSGGGFGETSFSLLTPRSVRIETQGISGNAPFNYVLQARRVGDCPAH
;
A
#
# COMPACT_ATOMS: atom_id res chain seq x y z
N MET A 1 -73.81 -27.53 7.63
CA MET A 1 -72.75 -26.92 8.33
C MET A 1 -71.60 -26.77 7.36
N LYS A 2 -71.32 -25.54 6.97
CA LYS A 2 -70.17 -25.23 6.06
C LYS A 2 -69.02 -24.75 6.90
N GLY A 3 -67.97 -25.58 7.03
CA GLY A 3 -66.74 -25.19 7.70
C GLY A 3 -65.90 -24.31 6.76
N PHE A 4 -65.64 -23.05 7.16
CA PHE A 4 -64.72 -22.19 6.46
C PHE A 4 -63.33 -22.55 6.91
N ALA A 5 -62.56 -23.19 6.02
CA ALA A 5 -61.12 -23.35 6.22
C ALA A 5 -60.42 -22.00 6.06
N ARG A 6 -59.92 -21.42 7.14
CA ARG A 6 -59.05 -20.26 7.09
C ARG A 6 -57.69 -20.70 6.59
N VAL A 7 -57.41 -20.35 5.34
CA VAL A 7 -56.07 -20.47 4.80
C VAL A 7 -55.22 -19.36 5.41
N ARG A 8 -54.32 -19.72 6.33
CA ARG A 8 -53.29 -18.81 6.83
C ARG A 8 -52.19 -18.77 5.82
N THR A 9 -52.15 -17.71 5.04
CA THR A 9 -51.00 -17.37 4.20
C THR A 9 -49.85 -17.00 5.14
N ILE A 10 -48.88 -17.89 5.26
CA ILE A 10 -47.60 -17.57 5.90
C ILE A 10 -46.77 -16.82 4.88
N ALA A 11 -46.66 -15.51 5.03
CA ALA A 11 -45.72 -14.72 4.25
C ALA A 11 -44.31 -15.08 4.74
N ALA A 12 -43.62 -15.89 3.97
CA ALA A 12 -42.19 -16.12 4.20
C ALA A 12 -41.42 -14.86 3.83
N LEU A 13 -40.97 -14.11 4.84
CA LEU A 13 -39.96 -13.05 4.61
C LEU A 13 -38.69 -13.75 4.21
N ALA A 14 -38.35 -13.69 2.92
CA ALA A 14 -37.04 -14.06 2.45
C ALA A 14 -36.05 -12.96 2.88
N LEU A 15 -35.24 -13.21 3.91
CA LEU A 15 -34.07 -12.41 4.21
C LEU A 15 -33.08 -12.68 3.09
N ALA A 16 -32.93 -11.70 2.19
CA ALA A 16 -31.83 -11.71 1.24
C ALA A 16 -30.53 -11.48 2.01
N PRO A 17 -29.51 -12.37 1.86
CA PRO A 17 -28.21 -12.11 2.47
C PRO A 17 -27.63 -10.86 1.82
N MET A 18 -27.43 -9.81 2.60
CA MET A 18 -26.60 -8.67 2.17
C MET A 18 -25.15 -9.16 2.12
N LEU A 19 -24.68 -9.45 0.90
CA LEU A 19 -23.25 -9.61 0.64
C LEU A 19 -22.62 -8.24 0.85
N ALA A 20 -22.06 -8.00 2.02
CA ALA A 20 -21.19 -6.87 2.23
C ALA A 20 -19.98 -7.06 1.31
N ALA A 21 -19.81 -6.17 0.31
CA ALA A 21 -18.61 -6.13 -0.48
C ALA A 21 -17.49 -5.63 0.44
N SER A 22 -16.74 -6.57 1.08
CA SER A 22 -15.53 -6.25 1.80
C SER A 22 -14.43 -6.04 0.78
N GLY A 23 -14.15 -4.78 0.41
CA GLY A 23 -12.95 -4.42 -0.32
C GLY A 23 -11.72 -4.77 0.51
N SER A 24 -10.66 -5.33 -0.12
CA SER A 24 -9.39 -5.53 0.54
C SER A 24 -8.83 -4.19 1.01
N PRO A 25 -8.29 -4.08 2.24
CA PRO A 25 -7.67 -2.84 2.68
C PRO A 25 -6.46 -2.51 1.81
N SER A 26 -6.17 -1.22 1.63
CA SER A 26 -4.94 -0.76 0.97
C SER A 26 -3.72 -1.33 1.68
N LEU A 27 -2.68 -1.69 0.91
CA LEU A 27 -1.39 -2.09 1.48
C LEU A 27 -0.90 -1.01 2.46
N PHE A 28 -0.97 0.24 2.04
CA PHE A 28 -0.42 1.36 2.81
C PHE A 28 -1.17 1.64 4.12
N SER A 29 -2.46 1.32 4.19
CA SER A 29 -3.23 1.44 5.42
C SER A 29 -2.89 0.38 6.47
N GLN A 30 -2.24 -0.71 6.07
CA GLN A 30 -1.84 -1.81 6.95
C GLN A 30 -0.45 -1.62 7.54
N VAL A 31 0.31 -0.65 7.05
CA VAL A 31 1.70 -0.39 7.46
C VAL A 31 1.73 0.68 8.53
N GLN A 32 2.46 0.42 9.62
CA GLN A 32 2.57 1.35 10.74
C GLN A 32 3.51 2.52 10.39
N PRO A 33 3.11 3.77 10.66
CA PRO A 33 4.02 4.91 10.57
C PRO A 33 5.09 4.86 11.67
N GLY A 34 6.17 5.57 11.49
CA GLY A 34 7.23 5.68 12.48
C GLY A 34 8.61 5.86 11.86
N LEU A 35 9.62 5.49 12.64
CA LEU A 35 11.00 5.49 12.19
C LEU A 35 11.28 4.16 11.47
N TRP A 36 11.65 4.26 10.22
CA TRP A 36 11.92 3.14 9.34
C TRP A 36 13.39 3.08 8.94
N GLN A 37 13.94 1.89 8.93
CA GLN A 37 15.27 1.63 8.36
C GLN A 37 15.10 0.99 6.99
N VAL A 38 15.76 1.57 6.02
CA VAL A 38 15.73 1.11 4.63
C VAL A 38 17.10 0.59 4.26
N ASP A 39 17.17 -0.68 3.95
CA ASP A 39 18.41 -1.36 3.59
C ASP A 39 18.44 -1.63 2.09
N ARG A 40 19.57 -1.31 1.49
CA ARG A 40 19.90 -1.61 0.10
C ARG A 40 21.23 -2.35 0.07
N GLN A 41 21.29 -3.44 -0.67
CA GLN A 41 22.53 -4.20 -0.81
C GLN A 41 23.66 -3.31 -1.38
N GLY A 42 24.81 -3.32 -0.72
CA GLY A 42 25.96 -2.55 -1.15
C GLY A 42 25.95 -1.06 -0.77
N ALA A 43 25.00 -0.62 0.05
CA ALA A 43 24.87 0.75 0.52
C ALA A 43 24.64 0.80 2.04
N PRO A 44 25.02 1.90 2.71
CA PRO A 44 24.69 2.10 4.11
C PRO A 44 23.18 2.15 4.33
N PRO A 45 22.65 1.65 5.47
CA PRO A 45 21.23 1.80 5.79
C PRO A 45 20.84 3.27 5.95
N VAL A 46 19.61 3.59 5.55
CA VAL A 46 19.02 4.92 5.69
C VAL A 46 17.87 4.83 6.68
N ARG A 47 17.81 5.76 7.63
CA ARG A 47 16.67 5.87 8.56
C ARG A 47 15.84 7.09 8.22
N LEU A 48 14.53 6.88 8.10
CA LEU A 48 13.56 7.88 7.71
C LEU A 48 12.35 7.84 8.64
N CYS A 49 11.90 9.01 9.06
CA CYS A 49 10.61 9.15 9.74
C CYS A 49 9.52 9.22 8.68
N LEU A 50 8.64 8.22 8.65
CA LEU A 50 7.61 8.06 7.63
C LEU A 50 6.22 8.14 8.24
N ALA A 51 5.42 9.11 7.80
CA ALA A 51 3.98 9.16 8.08
C ALA A 51 3.23 8.11 7.26
N ASN A 52 3.74 7.78 6.07
CA ASN A 52 3.20 6.76 5.19
C ASN A 52 4.35 6.13 4.38
N VAL A 53 4.39 4.80 4.36
CA VAL A 53 5.44 4.06 3.66
C VAL A 53 5.42 4.27 2.15
N SER A 54 4.30 4.77 1.59
CA SER A 54 4.22 5.11 0.16
C SER A 54 5.24 6.16 -0.27
N ALA A 55 5.77 6.95 0.67
CA ALA A 55 6.86 7.90 0.40
C ALA A 55 8.11 7.19 -0.14
N LEU A 56 8.31 5.92 0.18
CA LEU A 56 9.43 5.12 -0.34
C LEU A 56 9.28 4.77 -1.82
N ALA A 57 8.15 5.06 -2.46
CA ALA A 57 7.98 4.86 -3.89
C ALA A 57 9.03 5.60 -4.71
N GLN A 58 9.40 6.80 -4.28
CA GLN A 58 10.40 7.63 -4.93
C GLN A 58 11.73 7.67 -4.16
N PHE A 59 12.14 6.57 -3.59
CA PHE A 59 13.37 6.50 -2.76
C PHE A 59 14.59 7.00 -3.50
N GLU A 60 14.75 6.66 -4.79
CA GLU A 60 15.84 7.16 -5.62
C GLU A 60 15.80 8.69 -5.78
N HIS A 61 14.60 9.26 -5.83
CA HIS A 61 14.35 10.69 -5.98
C HIS A 61 13.71 11.29 -4.72
N ARG A 62 14.07 10.81 -3.53
CA ARG A 62 13.39 11.19 -2.28
C ARG A 62 13.50 12.67 -1.91
N ARG A 63 14.45 13.37 -2.52
CA ARG A 63 14.65 14.82 -2.32
C ARG A 63 14.01 15.67 -3.40
N ALA A 64 13.44 15.06 -4.43
CA ALA A 64 12.81 15.75 -5.53
C ALA A 64 11.31 15.91 -5.32
N SER A 65 10.74 16.90 -5.98
CA SER A 65 9.29 17.07 -6.07
C SER A 65 8.77 16.18 -7.19
N CYS A 66 7.95 15.19 -6.85
CA CYS A 66 7.44 14.21 -7.78
C CYS A 66 5.92 14.06 -7.63
N SER A 67 5.24 13.78 -8.74
CA SER A 67 3.87 13.30 -8.74
C SER A 67 3.85 11.78 -8.76
N ARG A 68 2.91 11.18 -8.02
CA ARG A 68 2.78 9.73 -7.86
C ARG A 68 1.39 9.28 -8.25
N THR A 69 1.31 8.14 -8.94
CA THR A 69 0.06 7.50 -9.35
C THR A 69 0.05 6.05 -8.86
N LEU A 70 -0.98 5.70 -8.11
CA LEU A 70 -1.20 4.31 -7.71
C LEU A 70 -1.72 3.53 -8.92
N ILE A 71 -0.95 2.54 -9.38
CA ILE A 71 -1.29 1.70 -10.52
C ILE A 71 -2.11 0.50 -10.09
N ARG A 72 -1.75 -0.11 -8.97
CA ARG A 72 -2.41 -1.30 -8.44
C ARG A 72 -2.21 -1.39 -6.94
N ASP A 73 -3.24 -1.88 -6.24
CA ASP A 73 -3.18 -2.20 -4.82
C ASP A 73 -4.10 -3.38 -4.52
N SER A 74 -3.50 -4.52 -4.17
CA SER A 74 -4.23 -5.74 -3.78
C SER A 74 -4.27 -5.94 -2.27
N GLY A 75 -3.71 -5.01 -1.49
CA GLY A 75 -3.54 -5.15 -0.04
C GLY A 75 -2.25 -5.88 0.34
N ALA A 76 -1.86 -6.93 -0.37
CA ALA A 76 -0.60 -7.65 -0.18
C ALA A 76 0.53 -7.08 -1.03
N ALA A 77 0.20 -6.46 -2.15
CA ALA A 77 1.13 -5.84 -3.08
C ALA A 77 0.53 -4.56 -3.65
N ALA A 78 1.38 -3.60 -3.94
CA ALA A 78 0.97 -2.34 -4.56
C ALA A 78 2.07 -1.84 -5.50
N THR A 79 1.68 -1.12 -6.56
CA THR A 79 2.60 -0.53 -7.51
C THR A 79 2.29 0.95 -7.67
N ILE A 80 3.32 1.78 -7.53
CA ILE A 80 3.25 3.23 -7.71
C ILE A 80 4.21 3.62 -8.84
N ARG A 81 3.70 4.42 -9.76
CA ARG A 81 4.50 5.08 -10.79
C ARG A 81 4.68 6.54 -10.40
N TYR A 82 5.86 7.09 -10.59
CA TYR A 82 6.13 8.48 -10.25
C TYR A 82 6.96 9.19 -11.33
N SER A 83 6.81 10.50 -11.42
CA SER A 83 7.65 11.36 -12.24
C SER A 83 7.98 12.66 -11.50
N CYS A 84 9.18 13.13 -11.66
CA CYS A 84 9.74 14.26 -10.92
C CYS A 84 9.99 15.47 -11.84
N SER A 85 9.88 16.66 -11.27
CA SER A 85 10.07 17.91 -12.00
C SER A 85 11.46 18.06 -12.61
N GLY A 86 12.46 17.37 -12.10
CA GLY A 86 13.85 17.38 -12.64
C GLY A 86 14.12 16.35 -13.75
N GLY A 87 13.10 15.61 -14.23
CA GLY A 87 13.21 14.63 -15.31
C GLY A 87 13.42 13.19 -14.86
N GLY A 88 13.57 12.91 -13.56
CA GLY A 88 13.62 11.57 -13.02
C GLY A 88 12.21 10.95 -12.96
N PHE A 89 12.11 9.64 -13.14
CA PHE A 89 10.86 8.90 -13.01
C PHE A 89 11.14 7.44 -12.67
N GLY A 90 10.13 6.75 -12.21
CA GLY A 90 10.27 5.34 -11.88
C GLY A 90 8.95 4.64 -11.61
N GLU A 91 9.05 3.35 -11.41
CA GLU A 91 7.97 2.48 -10.99
C GLU A 91 8.44 1.64 -9.81
N THR A 92 7.64 1.61 -8.76
CA THR A 92 8.01 0.95 -7.50
C THR A 92 6.90 0.02 -7.07
N SER A 93 7.28 -1.23 -6.81
CA SER A 93 6.37 -2.27 -6.32
C SER A 93 6.68 -2.60 -4.87
N PHE A 94 5.62 -2.65 -4.07
CA PHE A 94 5.65 -2.95 -2.63
C PHE A 94 5.07 -4.33 -2.40
N SER A 95 5.70 -5.10 -1.54
CA SER A 95 5.16 -6.36 -1.01
C SER A 95 5.07 -6.24 0.50
N LEU A 96 3.88 -6.42 1.05
CA LEU A 96 3.64 -6.41 2.49
C LEU A 96 4.11 -7.73 3.09
N LEU A 97 5.10 -7.68 3.97
CA LEU A 97 5.56 -8.83 4.74
C LEU A 97 4.87 -8.88 6.10
N THR A 98 4.91 -7.77 6.82
CA THR A 98 4.19 -7.54 8.07
C THR A 98 3.79 -6.06 8.14
N PRO A 99 2.94 -5.62 9.09
CA PRO A 99 2.67 -4.20 9.29
C PRO A 99 3.92 -3.34 9.59
N ARG A 100 5.05 -3.98 9.85
CA ARG A 100 6.33 -3.34 10.19
C ARG A 100 7.46 -3.66 9.21
N SER A 101 7.15 -4.33 8.11
CA SER A 101 8.18 -4.82 7.19
C SER A 101 7.63 -4.90 5.77
N VAL A 102 8.28 -4.25 4.82
CA VAL A 102 7.95 -4.25 3.40
C VAL A 102 9.18 -4.52 2.56
N ARG A 103 8.98 -5.29 1.49
CA ARG A 103 9.96 -5.44 0.42
C ARG A 103 9.58 -4.51 -0.73
N ILE A 104 10.55 -3.83 -1.30
CA ILE A 104 10.33 -2.82 -2.33
C ILE A 104 11.25 -3.11 -3.51
N GLU A 105 10.68 -3.17 -4.70
CA GLU A 105 11.43 -3.21 -5.96
C GLU A 105 11.19 -1.92 -6.71
N THR A 106 12.25 -1.22 -7.08
CA THR A 106 12.14 0.06 -7.77
C THR A 106 13.04 0.10 -8.99
N GLN A 107 12.54 0.73 -10.05
CA GLN A 107 13.26 0.89 -11.31
C GLN A 107 12.84 2.19 -11.98
N GLY A 108 13.71 2.72 -12.81
CA GLY A 108 13.42 3.95 -13.54
C GLY A 108 14.65 4.59 -14.12
N ILE A 109 14.59 5.91 -14.25
CA ILE A 109 15.67 6.73 -14.77
C ILE A 109 16.07 7.79 -13.74
N SER A 110 17.35 7.86 -13.45
CA SER A 110 17.97 8.85 -12.55
C SER A 110 19.22 9.40 -13.19
N GLY A 111 19.31 10.72 -13.33
CA GLY A 111 20.49 11.35 -13.94
C GLY A 111 20.79 10.84 -15.35
N ASN A 112 19.77 10.62 -16.18
CA ASN A 112 19.85 10.06 -17.54
C ASN A 112 20.36 8.62 -17.61
N ALA A 113 20.42 7.91 -16.49
CA ALA A 113 20.84 6.51 -16.42
C ALA A 113 19.74 5.64 -15.79
N PRO A 114 19.57 4.38 -16.27
CA PRO A 114 18.63 3.47 -15.65
C PRO A 114 19.09 3.03 -14.27
N PHE A 115 18.14 2.82 -13.38
CA PHE A 115 18.37 2.19 -12.07
C PHE A 115 17.37 1.07 -11.85
N ASN A 116 17.79 0.07 -11.07
CA ASN A 116 16.96 -1.04 -10.65
C ASN A 116 17.58 -1.65 -9.39
N TYR A 117 16.82 -1.65 -8.29
CA TYR A 117 17.28 -2.28 -7.06
C TYR A 117 16.12 -2.68 -6.14
N VAL A 118 16.45 -3.46 -5.13
CA VAL A 118 15.53 -3.93 -4.10
C VAL A 118 15.89 -3.25 -2.79
N LEU A 119 14.86 -2.82 -2.06
CA LEU A 119 14.97 -2.32 -0.71
C LEU A 119 14.26 -3.27 0.25
N GLN A 120 14.84 -3.44 1.44
CA GLN A 120 14.16 -4.04 2.58
C GLN A 120 13.92 -2.91 3.59
N ALA A 121 12.66 -2.65 3.90
CA ALA A 121 12.29 -1.59 4.81
C ALA A 121 11.59 -2.18 6.03
N ARG A 122 12.02 -1.75 7.23
CA ARG A 122 11.44 -2.19 8.50
C ARG A 122 11.31 -1.04 9.48
N ARG A 123 10.23 -1.06 10.22
CA ARG A 123 10.02 -0.11 11.30
C ARG A 123 10.94 -0.46 12.45
N VAL A 124 11.70 0.49 12.93
CA VAL A 124 12.68 0.30 14.03
C VAL A 124 12.29 1.05 15.31
N GLY A 125 11.25 1.86 15.27
CA GLY A 125 10.80 2.59 16.44
C GLY A 125 9.86 3.73 16.10
N ASP A 126 9.64 4.61 17.07
CA ASP A 126 8.89 5.84 16.86
C ASP A 126 9.81 6.92 16.29
N CYS A 127 9.19 7.90 15.59
CA CYS A 127 9.94 9.07 15.15
C CYS A 127 10.46 9.84 16.36
N PRO A 128 11.71 10.37 16.27
CA PRO A 128 12.24 11.20 17.34
C PRO A 128 11.34 12.42 17.60
N ALA A 129 11.17 12.78 18.87
CA ALA A 129 10.53 14.03 19.25
C ALA A 129 11.42 15.21 18.83
N HIS A 130 10.78 16.25 18.30
CA HIS A 130 11.47 17.51 17.97
C HIS A 130 11.68 18.39 19.20
#